data_5ff83c69605ff1b5f821d5dd18dcf919
#
_entry.id   5ff83c69605ff1b5f821d5dd18dcf919
#
_cell.length_a   1.000
_cell.length_b   1.000
_cell.length_c   1.000
_cell.angle_alpha   90.00
_cell.angle_beta   90.00
_cell.angle_gamma   90.00
#
_symmetry.space_group_name_H-M   'P 1'
#
loop_
_entity.id
_entity.type
_entity.pdbx_description
1 polymer ?
#
loop_
_entity_poly.entity_id
_entity_poly.type
_entity_poly.pdbx_seq_one_letter_code
_entity_poly.pdbx_strand_id
1 'polypeptide(L)'
;APDVSVRAADQAATEVLLATKDEPDAPAVALRRWTLEQDALNERRYGSHLYSESPESALAAPGVPVRYSATPPVLQGFEILRACFDTAFERIPTLIALGEDVGRLGGVNQGWAHLQDKYGAHRVTDTGIREATIIGQAIGMALRGLRPIAEIQYLDYLLYCLQGISDD
;
A
#
# COMPACT_ATOMS: atom_id res chain seq x y z
N ALA A 1 -7.78 3.73 -29.01
CA ALA A 1 -6.34 3.96 -29.00
C ALA A 1 -5.76 3.07 -27.89
N PRO A 2 -4.58 2.43 -28.07
CA PRO A 2 -3.95 1.70 -27.01
C PRO A 2 -3.69 2.67 -25.83
N ASP A 3 -3.98 2.23 -24.61
CA ASP A 3 -3.66 2.98 -23.40
C ASP A 3 -2.14 3.20 -23.33
N VAL A 4 -1.72 4.43 -23.66
CA VAL A 4 -0.31 4.81 -23.57
C VAL A 4 0.01 5.03 -22.09
N SER A 5 0.91 4.23 -21.54
CA SER A 5 1.36 4.41 -20.17
C SER A 5 2.10 5.75 -20.01
N VAL A 6 2.05 6.33 -18.81
CA VAL A 6 2.81 7.54 -18.46
C VAL A 6 4.29 7.35 -18.81
N ARG A 7 4.87 6.21 -18.46
CA ARG A 7 6.26 5.86 -18.80
C ARG A 7 6.53 5.91 -20.31
N ALA A 8 5.62 5.38 -21.14
CA ALA A 8 5.82 5.39 -22.59
C ALA A 8 5.75 6.80 -23.17
N ALA A 9 4.90 7.66 -22.63
CA ALA A 9 4.81 9.06 -23.01
C ALA A 9 6.08 9.84 -22.64
N ASP A 10 6.58 9.68 -21.41
CA ASP A 10 7.82 10.31 -20.93
C ASP A 10 9.04 9.85 -21.74
N GLN A 11 9.11 8.55 -22.05
CA GLN A 11 10.17 7.98 -22.87
C GLN A 11 10.19 8.58 -24.28
N ALA A 12 9.04 8.65 -24.93
CA ALA A 12 8.92 9.26 -26.26
C ALA A 12 9.27 10.76 -26.25
N ALA A 13 8.82 11.49 -25.22
CA ALA A 13 9.17 12.91 -25.08
C ALA A 13 10.68 13.11 -24.89
N THR A 14 11.32 12.28 -24.07
CA THR A 14 12.77 12.31 -23.84
C THR A 14 13.54 12.01 -25.11
N GLU A 15 13.15 11.01 -25.88
CA GLU A 15 13.79 10.66 -27.16
C GLU A 15 13.72 11.82 -28.16
N VAL A 16 12.56 12.47 -28.29
CA VAL A 16 12.39 13.64 -29.15
C VAL A 16 13.25 14.80 -28.69
N LEU A 17 13.27 15.11 -27.39
CA LEU A 17 14.08 16.19 -26.84
C LEU A 17 15.59 15.95 -27.00
N LEU A 18 16.05 14.71 -26.91
CA LEU A 18 17.43 14.35 -27.18
C LEU A 18 17.77 14.49 -28.68
N ALA A 19 16.87 14.08 -29.55
CA ALA A 19 17.06 14.19 -30.99
C ALA A 19 17.09 15.65 -31.49
N THR A 20 16.35 16.53 -30.79
CA THR A 20 16.19 17.97 -31.17
C THR A 20 16.95 18.92 -30.25
N LYS A 21 17.93 18.41 -29.48
CA LYS A 21 18.65 19.21 -28.47
C LYS A 21 19.31 20.46 -28.97
N ASP A 22 19.78 20.44 -30.25
CA ASP A 22 20.48 21.52 -30.91
C ASP A 22 19.55 22.40 -31.75
N GLU A 23 18.25 22.11 -31.80
CA GLU A 23 17.23 22.83 -32.57
C GLU A 23 16.27 23.57 -31.62
N PRO A 24 16.52 24.84 -31.28
CA PRO A 24 15.68 25.60 -30.35
C PRO A 24 14.41 26.15 -31.02
N ASP A 25 13.60 25.28 -31.59
CA ASP A 25 12.33 25.67 -32.19
C ASP A 25 11.16 25.69 -31.17
N ALA A 26 10.05 26.31 -31.58
CA ALA A 26 8.87 26.44 -30.71
C ALA A 26 8.28 25.09 -30.27
N PRO A 27 8.19 24.04 -31.10
CA PRO A 27 7.75 22.72 -30.68
C PRO A 27 8.62 22.09 -29.59
N ALA A 28 9.96 22.19 -29.70
CA ALA A 28 10.87 21.68 -28.70
C ALA A 28 10.73 22.42 -27.36
N VAL A 29 10.53 23.72 -27.37
CA VAL A 29 10.25 24.53 -26.17
C VAL A 29 8.92 24.11 -25.52
N ALA A 30 7.89 23.90 -26.30
CA ALA A 30 6.59 23.46 -25.81
C ALA A 30 6.68 22.05 -25.19
N LEU A 31 7.41 21.14 -25.82
CA LEU A 31 7.62 19.78 -25.32
C LEU A 31 8.42 19.79 -24.00
N ARG A 32 9.49 20.59 -23.90
CA ARG A 32 10.24 20.76 -22.63
C ARG A 32 9.37 21.25 -21.50
N ARG A 33 8.51 22.25 -21.76
CA ARG A 33 7.58 22.74 -20.74
C ARG A 33 6.61 21.63 -20.32
N TRP A 34 6.05 20.90 -21.24
CA TRP A 34 5.16 19.77 -20.95
C TRP A 34 5.85 18.70 -20.10
N THR A 35 7.10 18.34 -20.43
CA THR A 35 7.88 17.36 -19.64
C THR A 35 8.06 17.84 -18.20
N LEU A 36 8.46 19.10 -18.00
CA LEU A 36 8.60 19.65 -16.63
C LEU A 36 7.26 19.65 -15.85
N GLU A 37 6.15 19.92 -16.53
CA GLU A 37 4.82 19.86 -15.90
C GLU A 37 4.46 18.42 -15.53
N GLN A 38 4.80 17.43 -16.37
CA GLN A 38 4.59 16.01 -16.06
C GLN A 38 5.49 15.53 -14.94
N ASP A 39 6.75 15.93 -14.91
CA ASP A 39 7.68 15.59 -13.83
C ASP A 39 7.15 16.08 -12.46
N ALA A 40 6.75 17.34 -12.39
CA ALA A 40 6.16 17.91 -11.19
C ALA A 40 4.84 17.22 -10.77
N LEU A 41 4.05 16.76 -11.73
CA LEU A 41 2.84 15.99 -11.47
C LEU A 41 3.17 14.59 -10.98
N ASN A 42 4.15 13.94 -11.57
CA ASN A 42 4.59 12.59 -11.22
C ASN A 42 5.27 12.59 -9.83
N GLU A 43 6.06 13.59 -9.51
CA GLU A 43 6.61 13.76 -8.17
C GLU A 43 5.51 13.82 -7.11
N ARG A 44 4.47 14.60 -7.34
CA ARG A 44 3.31 14.65 -6.43
C ARG A 44 2.55 13.32 -6.34
N ARG A 45 2.44 12.59 -7.45
CA ARG A 45 1.69 11.31 -7.51
C ARG A 45 2.45 10.16 -6.86
N TYR A 46 3.75 10.11 -7.03
CA TYR A 46 4.56 8.94 -6.69
C TYR A 46 5.58 9.21 -5.59
N GLY A 47 5.93 10.46 -5.33
CA GLY A 47 6.90 10.85 -4.31
C GLY A 47 6.29 11.49 -3.05
N SER A 48 5.00 11.83 -3.05
CA SER A 48 4.35 12.60 -1.98
C SER A 48 4.39 11.96 -0.59
N HIS A 49 4.58 10.65 -0.51
CA HIS A 49 4.64 9.92 0.76
C HIS A 49 6.05 9.41 1.10
N LEU A 50 7.02 9.59 0.20
CA LEU A 50 8.43 9.31 0.45
C LEU A 50 9.05 10.45 1.24
N TYR A 51 9.57 10.16 2.43
CA TYR A 51 10.16 11.17 3.32
C TYR A 51 9.24 12.37 3.63
N SER A 52 7.92 12.12 3.63
CA SER A 52 6.94 13.19 3.82
C SER A 52 7.02 13.77 5.23
N GLU A 53 7.20 15.09 5.33
CA GLU A 53 7.05 15.89 6.55
C GLU A 53 5.67 16.56 6.62
N SER A 54 4.77 16.24 5.70
CA SER A 54 3.41 16.78 5.65
C SER A 54 2.55 16.26 6.81
N PRO A 55 1.39 16.87 7.08
CA PRO A 55 0.43 16.37 8.05
C PRO A 55 -0.07 14.93 7.75
N GLU A 56 0.11 14.46 6.53
CA GLU A 56 -0.25 13.10 6.09
C GLU A 56 0.85 12.07 6.37
N SER A 57 2.01 12.52 6.87
CA SER A 57 3.10 11.62 7.28
C SER A 57 2.61 10.64 8.36
N ALA A 58 3.05 9.39 8.27
CA ALA A 58 2.78 8.39 9.30
C ALA A 58 3.30 8.83 10.69
N LEU A 59 4.39 9.62 10.73
CA LEU A 59 4.96 10.16 11.95
C LEU A 59 4.11 11.30 12.57
N ALA A 60 3.29 11.96 11.77
CA ALA A 60 2.39 13.01 12.20
C ALA A 60 1.00 12.49 12.63
N ALA A 61 0.74 11.19 12.51
CA ALA A 61 -0.54 10.61 12.89
C ALA A 61 -0.83 10.85 14.38
N PRO A 62 -1.96 11.49 14.74
CA PRO A 62 -2.26 11.79 16.13
C PRO A 62 -2.59 10.53 16.90
N GLY A 63 -2.07 10.40 18.12
CA GLY A 63 -2.46 9.34 19.04
C GLY A 63 -3.93 9.49 19.44
N VAL A 64 -4.70 8.41 19.31
CA VAL A 64 -6.09 8.36 19.77
C VAL A 64 -6.13 7.69 21.14
N PRO A 65 -6.54 8.40 22.21
CA PRO A 65 -6.62 7.80 23.55
C PRO A 65 -7.71 6.71 23.59
N VAL A 66 -7.40 5.62 24.27
CA VAL A 66 -8.37 4.54 24.50
C VAL A 66 -9.52 5.06 25.38
N ARG A 67 -10.75 4.76 24.98
CA ARG A 67 -11.96 5.05 25.75
C ARG A 67 -12.61 3.72 26.16
N TYR A 68 -12.71 3.50 27.45
CA TYR A 68 -13.40 2.35 28.00
C TYR A 68 -14.83 2.72 28.38
N SER A 69 -15.77 1.78 28.22
CA SER A 69 -17.11 1.93 28.76
C SER A 69 -17.08 1.81 30.30
N ALA A 70 -18.11 2.30 30.98
CA ALA A 70 -18.21 2.16 32.45
C ALA A 70 -18.28 0.69 32.89
N THR A 71 -18.84 -0.17 32.04
CA THR A 71 -18.97 -1.61 32.27
C THR A 71 -18.45 -2.36 31.03
N PRO A 72 -17.12 -2.46 30.83
CA PRO A 72 -16.59 -3.12 29.66
C PRO A 72 -16.82 -4.64 29.75
N PRO A 73 -17.19 -5.31 28.65
CA PRO A 73 -17.23 -6.77 28.61
C PRO A 73 -15.82 -7.33 28.75
N VAL A 74 -15.71 -8.49 29.41
CA VAL A 74 -14.46 -9.27 29.41
C VAL A 74 -14.42 -10.10 28.12
N LEU A 75 -13.47 -9.80 27.24
CA LEU A 75 -13.30 -10.46 25.95
C LEU A 75 -11.89 -11.04 25.83
N GLN A 76 -11.75 -12.05 24.97
CA GLN A 76 -10.44 -12.56 24.59
C GLN A 76 -9.76 -11.57 23.62
N GLY A 77 -8.41 -11.51 23.64
CA GLY A 77 -7.67 -10.58 22.79
C GLY A 77 -7.96 -10.73 21.30
N PHE A 78 -8.12 -11.96 20.81
CA PHE A 78 -8.46 -12.21 19.40
C PHE A 78 -9.86 -11.71 19.01
N GLU A 79 -10.82 -11.70 19.93
CA GLU A 79 -12.16 -11.15 19.68
C GLU A 79 -12.11 -9.64 19.49
N ILE A 80 -11.25 -8.97 20.26
CA ILE A 80 -11.02 -7.52 20.12
C ILE A 80 -10.34 -7.22 18.80
N LEU A 81 -9.31 -7.98 18.42
CA LEU A 81 -8.63 -7.84 17.12
C LEU A 81 -9.59 -8.06 15.96
N ARG A 82 -10.39 -9.12 16.01
CA ARG A 82 -11.39 -9.40 14.98
C ARG A 82 -12.39 -8.27 14.82
N ALA A 83 -12.91 -7.72 15.92
CA ALA A 83 -13.84 -6.59 15.87
C ALA A 83 -13.17 -5.32 15.31
N CYS A 84 -11.90 -5.09 15.62
CA CYS A 84 -11.12 -4.01 15.07
C CYS A 84 -10.96 -4.15 13.54
N PHE A 85 -10.54 -5.32 13.07
CA PHE A 85 -10.37 -5.59 11.64
C PHE A 85 -11.71 -5.54 10.90
N ASP A 86 -12.77 -6.08 11.47
CA ASP A 86 -14.11 -6.02 10.89
C ASP A 86 -14.55 -4.56 10.66
N THR A 87 -14.40 -3.72 11.68
CA THR A 87 -14.69 -2.28 11.58
C THR A 87 -13.79 -1.58 10.54
N ALA A 88 -12.51 -1.95 10.46
CA ALA A 88 -11.58 -1.38 9.49
C ALA A 88 -11.99 -1.75 8.05
N PHE A 89 -12.37 -3.01 7.81
CA PHE A 89 -12.83 -3.47 6.50
C PHE A 89 -14.12 -2.79 6.05
N GLU A 90 -15.03 -2.49 6.97
CA GLU A 90 -16.25 -1.73 6.66
C GLU A 90 -15.95 -0.28 6.27
N ARG A 91 -15.01 0.36 6.94
CA ARG A 91 -14.69 1.77 6.74
C ARG A 91 -13.72 2.05 5.59
N ILE A 92 -12.85 1.10 5.27
CA ILE A 92 -11.77 1.29 4.29
C ILE A 92 -11.96 0.32 3.12
N PRO A 93 -12.59 0.75 2.02
CA PRO A 93 -12.84 -0.12 0.87
C PRO A 93 -11.58 -0.68 0.22
N THR A 94 -10.46 0.04 0.32
CA THR A 94 -9.16 -0.34 -0.22
C THR A 94 -8.35 -1.26 0.70
N LEU A 95 -8.87 -1.60 1.88
CA LEU A 95 -8.20 -2.49 2.83
C LEU A 95 -8.18 -3.92 2.31
N ILE A 96 -7.00 -4.53 2.35
CA ILE A 96 -6.77 -5.95 2.02
C ILE A 96 -5.92 -6.55 3.13
N ALA A 97 -6.28 -7.73 3.61
CA ALA A 97 -5.44 -8.55 4.47
C ALA A 97 -4.87 -9.72 3.69
N LEU A 98 -3.59 -9.99 3.88
CA LEU A 98 -2.91 -11.13 3.29
C LEU A 98 -1.93 -11.76 4.28
N GLY A 99 -1.84 -13.07 4.26
CA GLY A 99 -0.98 -13.87 5.14
C GLY A 99 -1.22 -15.35 4.92
N GLU A 100 -0.47 -16.21 5.63
CA GLU A 100 -0.49 -17.65 5.37
C GLU A 100 -1.87 -18.29 5.59
N ASP A 101 -2.52 -17.93 6.69
CA ASP A 101 -3.76 -18.57 7.15
C ASP A 101 -4.85 -17.54 7.50
N VAL A 102 -4.74 -16.31 7.01
CA VAL A 102 -5.67 -15.22 7.37
C VAL A 102 -7.07 -15.42 6.81
N GLY A 103 -7.18 -16.09 5.67
CA GLY A 103 -8.43 -16.30 4.95
C GLY A 103 -9.29 -17.39 5.58
N ARG A 104 -9.23 -18.60 5.01
CA ARG A 104 -10.11 -19.71 5.38
C ARG A 104 -10.00 -20.13 6.83
N LEU A 105 -8.78 -20.19 7.37
CA LEU A 105 -8.55 -20.55 8.77
C LEU A 105 -8.92 -19.42 9.74
N GLY A 106 -8.78 -18.18 9.31
CA GLY A 106 -9.02 -17.00 10.14
C GLY A 106 -7.85 -16.60 11.03
N GLY A 107 -6.62 -16.99 10.60
CA GLY A 107 -5.39 -16.84 11.37
C GLY A 107 -5.23 -17.89 12.46
N VAL A 108 -3.98 -18.23 12.80
CA VAL A 108 -3.67 -19.23 13.84
C VAL A 108 -4.30 -18.86 15.18
N ASN A 109 -4.31 -17.55 15.47
CA ASN A 109 -4.88 -17.00 16.70
C ASN A 109 -6.33 -16.51 16.54
N GLN A 110 -7.00 -16.84 15.43
CA GLN A 110 -8.41 -16.53 15.16
C GLN A 110 -8.77 -15.03 15.10
N GLY A 111 -7.78 -14.17 14.94
CA GLY A 111 -8.00 -12.73 14.81
C GLY A 111 -8.70 -12.32 13.49
N TRP A 112 -8.66 -13.18 12.48
CA TRP A 112 -9.27 -13.00 11.16
C TRP A 112 -10.50 -13.88 10.93
N ALA A 113 -10.91 -14.66 11.93
CA ALA A 113 -12.00 -15.64 11.78
C ALA A 113 -13.26 -15.00 11.19
N HIS A 114 -13.81 -15.66 10.16
CA HIS A 114 -15.03 -15.27 9.42
C HIS A 114 -14.94 -14.00 8.58
N LEU A 115 -13.79 -13.30 8.55
CA LEU A 115 -13.67 -12.08 7.75
C LEU A 115 -13.60 -12.39 6.25
N GLN A 116 -12.99 -13.50 5.83
CA GLN A 116 -13.02 -13.92 4.43
C GLN A 116 -14.45 -14.22 3.95
N ASP A 117 -15.27 -14.87 4.76
CA ASP A 117 -16.66 -15.16 4.43
C ASP A 117 -17.47 -13.88 4.23
N LYS A 118 -17.20 -12.86 5.05
CA LYS A 118 -17.90 -11.56 5.02
C LYS A 118 -17.41 -10.65 3.89
N TYR A 119 -16.11 -10.56 3.64
CA TYR A 119 -15.51 -9.57 2.73
C TYR A 119 -14.98 -10.16 1.43
N GLY A 120 -14.92 -11.48 1.32
CA GLY A 120 -14.48 -12.21 0.14
C GLY A 120 -12.96 -12.47 0.10
N ALA A 121 -12.58 -13.50 -0.65
CA ALA A 121 -11.20 -13.97 -0.76
C ALA A 121 -10.24 -12.96 -1.44
N HIS A 122 -10.76 -11.98 -2.19
CA HIS A 122 -9.93 -10.91 -2.76
C HIS A 122 -9.54 -9.84 -1.73
N ARG A 123 -10.26 -9.74 -0.63
CA ARG A 123 -9.96 -8.78 0.43
C ARG A 123 -9.29 -9.41 1.65
N VAL A 124 -9.53 -10.70 1.90
CA VAL A 124 -8.90 -11.46 2.98
C VAL A 124 -8.33 -12.71 2.34
N THR A 125 -7.03 -12.70 2.07
CA THR A 125 -6.37 -13.63 1.15
C THR A 125 -5.34 -14.50 1.85
N ASP A 126 -5.44 -15.81 1.68
CA ASP A 126 -4.39 -16.74 2.04
C ASP A 126 -3.22 -16.64 1.05
N THR A 127 -2.00 -16.75 1.56
CA THR A 127 -0.77 -16.82 0.78
C THR A 127 -0.06 -18.16 1.00
N GLY A 128 0.98 -18.40 0.22
CA GLY A 128 1.94 -19.46 0.57
C GLY A 128 2.83 -19.05 1.74
N ILE A 129 3.53 -20.04 2.31
CA ILE A 129 4.49 -19.86 3.42
C ILE A 129 5.77 -19.20 2.89
N ARG A 130 5.77 -17.88 2.82
CA ARG A 130 6.91 -17.10 2.34
C ARG A 130 6.78 -15.63 2.75
N GLU A 131 7.34 -15.26 3.87
CA GLU A 131 7.20 -13.94 4.49
C GLU A 131 7.73 -12.81 3.60
N ALA A 132 8.86 -13.04 2.92
CA ALA A 132 9.40 -12.08 1.94
C ALA A 132 8.40 -11.81 0.80
N THR A 133 7.65 -12.82 0.37
CA THR A 133 6.62 -12.65 -0.67
C THR A 133 5.39 -11.93 -0.12
N ILE A 134 4.98 -12.21 1.10
CA ILE A 134 3.86 -11.53 1.76
C ILE A 134 4.14 -10.03 1.85
N ILE A 135 5.31 -9.65 2.34
CA ILE A 135 5.73 -8.25 2.43
C ILE A 135 5.87 -7.62 1.06
N GLY A 136 6.54 -8.27 0.10
CA GLY A 136 6.69 -7.75 -1.26
C GLY A 136 5.36 -7.52 -1.97
N GLN A 137 4.37 -8.41 -1.78
CA GLN A 137 3.01 -8.21 -2.28
C GLN A 137 2.34 -7.00 -1.62
N ALA A 138 2.49 -6.85 -0.30
CA ALA A 138 1.93 -5.72 0.43
C ALA A 138 2.53 -4.39 -0.05
N ILE A 139 3.86 -4.31 -0.21
CA ILE A 139 4.53 -3.13 -0.78
C ILE A 139 3.96 -2.81 -2.16
N GLY A 140 3.89 -3.80 -3.06
CA GLY A 140 3.33 -3.61 -4.39
C GLY A 140 1.87 -3.14 -4.39
N MET A 141 1.04 -3.67 -3.49
CA MET A 141 -0.35 -3.24 -3.31
C MET A 141 -0.43 -1.80 -2.80
N ALA A 142 0.42 -1.42 -1.83
CA ALA A 142 0.47 -0.06 -1.28
C ALA A 142 0.86 0.96 -2.34
N LEU A 143 1.85 0.66 -3.17
CA LEU A 143 2.27 1.48 -4.31
C LEU A 143 1.15 1.66 -5.36
N ARG A 144 0.19 0.75 -5.39
CA ARG A 144 -1.00 0.83 -6.27
C ARG A 144 -2.21 1.48 -5.60
N GLY A 145 -2.05 2.06 -4.40
CA GLY A 145 -3.08 2.80 -3.69
C GLY A 145 -4.00 1.95 -2.81
N LEU A 146 -3.70 0.66 -2.64
CA LEU A 146 -4.39 -0.19 -1.68
C LEU A 146 -3.85 0.03 -0.26
N ARG A 147 -4.57 -0.47 0.74
CA ARG A 147 -4.17 -0.44 2.15
C ARG A 147 -3.97 -1.88 2.64
N PRO A 148 -2.80 -2.49 2.38
CA PRO A 148 -2.56 -3.87 2.79
C PRO A 148 -2.26 -3.98 4.28
N ILE A 149 -2.77 -5.04 4.90
CA ILE A 149 -2.29 -5.58 6.17
C ILE A 149 -1.59 -6.90 5.82
N ALA A 150 -0.28 -6.92 5.96
CA ALA A 150 0.52 -8.13 5.79
C ALA A 150 0.68 -8.81 7.14
N GLU A 151 0.13 -10.01 7.29
CA GLU A 151 0.33 -10.79 8.48
C GLU A 151 1.59 -11.65 8.37
N ILE A 152 2.48 -11.49 9.33
CA ILE A 152 3.55 -12.44 9.59
C ILE A 152 3.14 -13.22 10.84
N GLN A 153 2.95 -14.52 10.68
CA GLN A 153 2.27 -15.39 11.65
C GLN A 153 2.94 -15.41 13.03
N TYR A 154 4.27 -15.36 13.06
CA TYR A 154 5.08 -15.27 14.26
C TYR A 154 6.22 -14.26 14.07
N LEU A 155 6.53 -13.52 15.13
CA LEU A 155 7.55 -12.46 15.11
C LEU A 155 8.93 -12.97 14.67
N ASP A 156 9.28 -14.20 15.00
CA ASP A 156 10.57 -14.81 14.63
C ASP A 156 10.75 -14.87 13.10
N TYR A 157 9.67 -15.01 12.35
CA TYR A 157 9.70 -15.11 10.88
C TYR A 157 9.83 -13.74 10.20
N LEU A 158 9.65 -12.64 10.92
CA LEU A 158 9.88 -11.30 10.40
C LEU A 158 11.31 -11.12 9.87
N LEU A 159 12.28 -11.87 10.41
CA LEU A 159 13.67 -11.86 9.95
C LEU A 159 13.80 -12.16 8.45
N TYR A 160 12.92 -13.00 7.89
CA TYR A 160 12.96 -13.38 6.48
C TYR A 160 12.53 -12.29 5.50
N CYS A 161 11.99 -11.20 5.99
CA CYS A 161 11.52 -10.07 5.17
C CYS A 161 12.10 -8.70 5.59
N LEU A 162 13.04 -8.68 6.56
CA LEU A 162 13.63 -7.44 7.02
C LEU A 162 14.31 -6.65 5.90
N GLN A 163 14.98 -7.30 4.98
CA GLN A 163 15.62 -6.63 3.85
C GLN A 163 14.60 -5.87 3.01
N GLY A 164 13.50 -6.51 2.61
CA GLY A 164 12.44 -5.85 1.83
C GLY A 164 11.72 -4.72 2.57
N ILE A 165 11.82 -4.67 3.91
CA ILE A 165 11.23 -3.58 4.72
C ILE A 165 12.21 -2.42 4.89
N SER A 166 13.52 -2.72 4.98
CA SER A 166 14.55 -1.72 5.33
C SER A 166 15.27 -1.13 4.13
N ASP A 167 15.49 -1.92 3.08
CA ASP A 167 16.43 -1.58 2.02
C ASP A 167 15.76 -1.36 0.66
N ASP A 168 14.54 -1.86 0.46
CA ASP A 168 13.75 -1.72 -0.76
C ASP A 168 12.56 -0.75 -0.56
#